data_eb8e09b63ab2a72c9e83b78b87170be9
#
_entry.id   eb8e09b63ab2a72c9e83b78b87170be9
#
_cell.length_a   1.000
_cell.length_b   1.000
_cell.length_c   1.000
_cell.angle_alpha   90.00
_cell.angle_beta   90.00
_cell.angle_gamma   90.00
#
_symmetry.space_group_name_H-M   'P 1'
#
loop_
_entity.id
_entity.type
_entity.pdbx_description
1 polymer ?
#
loop_
_entity_poly.entity_id
_entity_poly.type
_entity_poly.pdbx_seq_one_letter_code
_entity_poly.pdbx_strand_id
1 'polypeptide(L)'
;MKIDQLRQNIVNCRILKSRYRILEPGDDHNKICLDASENGWKVYFGERGGVYYLKYFSNQEEACAYFWALLLEDRRNRELIEAGRVAGLVSE
;
A
#
# COMPACT_ATOMS: atom_id res chain seq x y z
N MET A 1 -0.62 10.69 11.48
CA MET A 1 -1.82 10.36 10.68
C MET A 1 -2.50 9.15 11.30
N LYS A 2 -3.80 9.24 11.50
CA LYS A 2 -4.58 8.11 12.01
C LYS A 2 -5.34 7.45 10.86
N ILE A 3 -6.00 6.33 11.15
CA ILE A 3 -6.68 5.55 10.11
C ILE A 3 -7.72 6.37 9.36
N ASP A 4 -8.49 7.20 10.05
CA ASP A 4 -9.49 8.04 9.41
C ASP A 4 -8.86 8.99 8.39
N GLN A 5 -7.76 9.61 8.75
CA GLN A 5 -7.02 10.50 7.87
C GLN A 5 -6.42 9.72 6.70
N LEU A 6 -5.90 8.53 6.97
CA LEU A 6 -5.36 7.66 5.94
C LEU A 6 -6.43 7.31 4.90
N ARG A 7 -7.62 6.92 5.37
CA ARG A 7 -8.73 6.59 4.46
C ARG A 7 -9.14 7.79 3.63
N GLN A 8 -9.17 8.97 4.23
CA GLN A 8 -9.51 10.19 3.51
C GLN A 8 -8.47 10.51 2.44
N ASN A 9 -7.20 10.35 2.75
CA ASN A 9 -6.12 10.57 1.79
C ASN A 9 -6.23 9.59 0.61
N ILE A 10 -6.56 8.35 0.90
CA ILE A 10 -6.73 7.32 -0.13
C ILE A 10 -7.86 7.73 -1.09
N VAL A 11 -8.98 8.17 -0.56
CA VAL A 11 -10.12 8.63 -1.37
C VAL A 11 -9.73 9.85 -2.19
N ASN A 12 -9.09 10.82 -1.56
CA ASN A 12 -8.69 12.07 -2.22
C ASN A 12 -7.72 11.82 -3.37
N CYS A 13 -6.84 10.85 -3.22
CA CYS A 13 -5.86 10.50 -4.24
C CYS A 13 -6.37 9.45 -5.24
N ARG A 14 -7.61 9.02 -5.08
CA ARG A 14 -8.27 8.05 -5.97
C ARG A 14 -7.48 6.75 -6.12
N ILE A 15 -6.94 6.26 -5.02
CA ILE A 15 -6.23 4.98 -5.03
C ILE A 15 -7.24 3.85 -5.11
N LEU A 16 -7.01 2.92 -6.03
CA LEU A 16 -7.93 1.82 -6.27
C LEU A 16 -8.02 0.88 -5.06
N LYS A 17 -9.23 0.49 -4.73
CA LYS A 17 -9.49 -0.40 -3.59
C LYS A 17 -8.80 -1.76 -3.74
N SER A 18 -8.55 -2.19 -4.95
CA SER A 18 -7.86 -3.45 -5.23
C SER A 18 -6.37 -3.43 -4.85
N ARG A 19 -5.84 -2.27 -4.47
CA ARG A 19 -4.41 -2.11 -4.17
C ARG A 19 -4.07 -2.13 -2.70
N TYR A 20 -5.06 -2.14 -1.82
CA TYR A 20 -4.82 -2.06 -0.38
C TYR A 20 -5.88 -2.79 0.42
N ARG A 21 -5.56 -3.07 1.68
CA ARG A 21 -6.48 -3.64 2.65
C ARG A 21 -6.16 -3.05 4.02
N ILE A 22 -7.16 -2.51 4.69
CA ILE A 22 -7.00 -1.87 6.01
C ILE A 22 -7.94 -2.54 7.00
N LEU A 23 -7.37 -3.30 7.93
CA LEU A 23 -8.07 -3.88 9.08
C LEU A 23 -9.32 -4.69 8.71
N GLU A 24 -9.31 -5.32 7.55
CA GLU A 24 -10.44 -6.15 7.13
C GLU A 24 -9.94 -7.51 6.65
N PRO A 25 -10.77 -8.55 6.75
CA PRO A 25 -10.39 -9.87 6.26
C PRO A 25 -10.36 -9.88 4.74
N GLY A 26 -9.68 -10.86 4.19
CA GLY A 26 -9.67 -11.06 2.76
C GLY A 26 -8.29 -11.32 2.23
N ASP A 27 -8.24 -11.41 0.91
CA ASP A 27 -7.04 -11.68 0.16
C ASP A 27 -6.04 -10.53 0.27
N ASP A 28 -4.77 -10.86 0.36
CA ASP A 28 -3.69 -9.87 0.41
C ASP A 28 -2.85 -9.82 -0.87
N HIS A 29 -3.27 -10.55 -1.90
CA HIS A 29 -2.50 -10.65 -3.14
C HIS A 29 -2.40 -9.30 -3.86
N ASN A 30 -1.18 -8.85 -4.12
CA ASN A 30 -0.89 -7.56 -4.74
C ASN A 30 -1.47 -6.37 -3.99
N LYS A 31 -1.58 -6.48 -2.66
CA LYS A 31 -2.13 -5.42 -1.83
C LYS A 31 -1.15 -5.01 -0.75
N ILE A 32 -1.17 -3.73 -0.44
CA ILE A 32 -0.50 -3.21 0.73
C ILE A 32 -1.50 -3.32 1.88
N CYS A 33 -1.11 -4.00 2.94
CA CYS A 33 -2.01 -4.35 4.02
C CYS A 33 -1.61 -3.71 5.33
N LEU A 34 -2.60 -3.23 6.07
CA LEU A 34 -2.47 -2.73 7.43
C LEU A 34 -3.36 -3.60 8.31
N ASP A 35 -2.76 -4.31 9.24
CA ASP A 35 -3.48 -5.18 10.16
C ASP A 35 -3.08 -4.90 11.60
N ALA A 36 -3.97 -5.26 12.52
CA ALA A 36 -3.64 -5.24 13.93
C ALA A 36 -2.67 -6.40 14.22
N SER A 37 -1.76 -6.18 15.14
CA SER A 37 -0.86 -7.22 15.62
C SER A 37 -0.93 -7.27 17.13
N GLU A 38 -0.27 -8.26 17.74
CA GLU A 38 -0.39 -8.52 19.17
C GLU A 38 -0.15 -7.29 20.04
N ASN A 39 0.87 -6.49 19.70
CA ASN A 39 1.24 -5.32 20.48
C ASN A 39 1.14 -4.01 19.69
N GLY A 40 0.30 -3.99 18.68
CA GLY A 40 0.15 -2.78 17.87
C GLY A 40 -0.34 -3.07 16.47
N TRP A 41 0.48 -2.75 15.49
CA TRP A 41 0.10 -2.76 14.09
C TRP A 41 1.19 -3.38 13.23
N LYS A 42 0.79 -3.97 12.10
CA LYS A 42 1.77 -4.41 11.11
C LYS A 42 1.34 -3.94 9.73
N VAL A 43 2.34 -3.65 8.90
CA VAL A 43 2.14 -3.23 7.51
C VAL A 43 3.01 -4.13 6.64
N TYR A 44 2.47 -4.58 5.53
CA TYR A 44 3.22 -5.40 4.59
C TYR A 44 2.62 -5.36 3.20
N PHE A 45 3.37 -5.84 2.22
CA PHE A 45 2.88 -6.06 0.87
C PHE A 45 2.79 -7.56 0.63
N GLY A 46 1.62 -8.04 0.20
CA GLY A 46 1.41 -9.45 -0.11
C GLY A 46 1.53 -9.71 -1.60
N GLU A 47 2.23 -10.77 -1.98
CA GLU A 47 2.35 -11.18 -3.37
C GLU A 47 2.66 -12.66 -3.44
N ARG A 48 1.86 -13.41 -4.19
CA ARG A 48 2.06 -14.83 -4.46
C ARG A 48 2.32 -15.67 -3.21
N GLY A 49 1.58 -15.40 -2.13
CA GLY A 49 1.75 -16.10 -0.87
C GLY A 49 2.94 -15.64 -0.05
N GLY A 50 3.71 -14.69 -0.54
CA GLY A 50 4.83 -14.09 0.19
C GLY A 50 4.45 -12.79 0.85
N VAL A 51 5.29 -12.35 1.77
CA VAL A 51 5.13 -11.11 2.50
C VAL A 51 6.40 -10.29 2.33
N TYR A 52 6.23 -9.04 1.88
CA TYR A 52 7.37 -8.14 1.60
C TYR A 52 7.20 -6.85 2.37
N TYR A 53 8.30 -6.21 2.70
CA TYR A 53 8.32 -4.90 3.38
C TYR A 53 7.62 -4.91 4.72
N LEU A 54 7.59 -6.06 5.40
CA LEU A 54 6.91 -6.21 6.67
C LEU A 54 7.56 -5.36 7.75
N LYS A 55 6.75 -4.56 8.43
CA LYS A 55 7.18 -3.81 9.61
C LYS A 55 6.08 -3.82 10.66
N TYR A 56 6.52 -3.85 11.91
CA TYR A 56 5.63 -3.77 13.07
C TYR A 56 5.76 -2.42 13.73
N PHE A 57 4.66 -1.91 14.23
CA PHE A 57 4.61 -0.58 14.85
C PHE A 57 3.84 -0.66 16.15
N SER A 58 4.31 0.08 17.16
CA SER A 58 3.61 0.18 18.44
C SER A 58 2.53 1.26 18.44
N ASN A 59 2.58 2.20 17.50
CA ASN A 59 1.54 3.22 17.42
C ASN A 59 0.94 3.32 16.01
N GLN A 60 -0.31 3.75 15.98
CA GLN A 60 -1.09 3.84 14.77
C GLN A 60 -0.55 4.87 13.79
N GLU A 61 -0.06 5.98 14.31
CA GLU A 61 0.41 7.07 13.45
C GLU A 61 1.61 6.66 12.61
N GLU A 62 2.55 5.95 13.21
CA GLU A 62 3.72 5.46 12.47
C GLU A 62 3.32 4.39 11.45
N ALA A 63 2.41 3.50 11.84
CA ALA A 63 1.92 2.46 10.93
C ALA A 63 1.24 3.08 9.71
N CYS A 64 0.36 4.06 9.94
CA CYS A 64 -0.35 4.73 8.85
C CYS A 64 0.61 5.51 7.95
N ALA A 65 1.61 6.15 8.51
CA ALA A 65 2.59 6.90 7.73
C ALA A 65 3.39 5.96 6.81
N TYR A 66 3.82 4.83 7.33
CA TYR A 66 4.53 3.84 6.54
C TYR A 66 3.65 3.24 5.44
N PHE A 67 2.42 2.90 5.79
CA PHE A 67 1.43 2.39 4.84
C PHE A 67 1.20 3.39 3.70
N TRP A 68 1.01 4.65 4.05
CA TRP A 68 0.78 5.70 3.07
C TRP A 68 1.98 5.87 2.13
N ALA A 69 3.18 5.83 2.70
CA ALA A 69 4.40 5.93 1.90
C ALA A 69 4.50 4.78 0.89
N LEU A 70 4.16 3.55 1.32
CA LEU A 70 4.17 2.41 0.41
C LEU A 70 3.13 2.55 -0.70
N LEU A 71 1.94 3.05 -0.37
CA LEU A 71 0.89 3.27 -1.37
C LEU A 71 1.31 4.29 -2.42
N LEU A 72 1.92 5.39 -1.99
CA LEU A 72 2.39 6.42 -2.90
C LEU A 72 3.51 5.90 -3.79
N GLU A 73 4.41 5.11 -3.23
CA GLU A 73 5.49 4.53 -4.00
C GLU A 73 4.97 3.51 -5.02
N ASP A 74 4.02 2.68 -4.63
CA ASP A 74 3.37 1.74 -5.54
C ASP A 74 2.72 2.47 -6.71
N ARG A 75 1.97 3.53 -6.42
CA ARG A 75 1.33 4.33 -7.45
C ARG A 75 2.35 4.96 -8.40
N ARG A 76 3.41 5.53 -7.83
CA ARG A 76 4.48 6.14 -8.60
C ARG A 76 5.17 5.12 -9.51
N ASN A 77 5.47 3.94 -8.98
CA ASN A 77 6.08 2.87 -9.76
C ASN A 77 5.21 2.43 -10.91
N ARG A 78 3.90 2.36 -10.70
CA ARG A 78 2.94 2.00 -11.74
C ARG A 78 2.90 3.05 -12.84
N GLU A 79 2.88 4.31 -12.47
CA GLU A 79 2.91 5.41 -13.44
C GLU A 79 4.19 5.37 -14.27
N LEU A 80 5.32 5.09 -13.65
CA LEU A 80 6.59 4.97 -14.33
C LEU A 80 6.63 3.76 -15.28
N ILE A 81 6.06 2.64 -14.86
CA ILE A 81 5.98 1.45 -15.70
C ILE A 81 5.12 1.72 -16.93
N GLU A 82 3.99 2.39 -16.74
CA GLU A 82 3.11 2.76 -17.85
C GLU A 82 3.80 3.71 -18.81
N ALA A 83 4.45 4.74 -18.30
CA ALA A 83 5.20 5.69 -19.11
C ALA A 83 6.34 4.99 -19.86
N GLY A 84 7.04 4.09 -19.18
CA GLY A 84 8.11 3.33 -19.78
C GLY A 84 7.62 2.38 -20.86
N ARG A 85 6.45 1.80 -20.67
CA ARG A 85 5.84 0.92 -21.65
C ARG A 85 5.49 1.68 -22.92
N VAL A 86 4.92 2.85 -22.77
CA VAL A 86 4.60 3.71 -23.92
C VAL A 86 5.88 4.16 -24.62
N ALA A 87 6.85 4.59 -23.86
CA ALA A 87 8.14 5.01 -24.42
C ALA A 87 8.85 3.85 -25.10
N GLY A 88 8.76 2.65 -24.53
CA GLY A 88 9.35 1.46 -25.11
C GLY A 88 8.74 1.12 -26.47
N LEU A 89 7.44 1.30 -26.59
CA LEU A 89 6.76 1.08 -27.86
C LEU A 89 7.19 2.08 -28.93
N VAL A 90 7.49 3.28 -28.51
CA VAL A 90 7.93 4.33 -29.42
C VAL A 90 9.41 4.15 -29.79
N SER A 91 10.23 3.77 -28.83
CA SER A 91 11.68 3.67 -29.04
C SER A 91 12.10 2.37 -29.74
N GLU A 92 11.22 1.40 -29.73
CA GLU A 92 11.49 0.14 -30.41
C GLU A 92 11.15 0.26 -31.90
#